data_cbd5166dbeb8734915975d76d0b215c6
#
_entry.id   cbd5166dbeb8734915975d76d0b215c6
#
_cell.length_a   1.000
_cell.length_b   1.000
_cell.length_c   1.000
_cell.angle_alpha   90.00
_cell.angle_beta   90.00
_cell.angle_gamma   90.00
#
_symmetry.space_group_name_H-M   'P 1'
#
loop_
_entity.id
_entity.type
_entity.pdbx_description
1 polymer ?
#
loop_
_entity_poly.entity_id
_entity_poly.type
_entity_poly.pdbx_seq_one_letter_code
_entity_poly.pdbx_strand_id
1 'polypeptide(L)'
;MSNNPSKLSNSQREEIMMKKLAKGESIEGIDDASDEYYDHLTNLMLQQADSELAGGFGYVPWIMKAPTTEEMLVVSNIVRDEVRHARAMYRLLEDAKFGVDDWVDKMDFTFRVEDQLDLGSKRAANDKRVNIFYYTIDSWADFVMFNFLMDRGAGHQLEDVKVCSYGPWRREIDRIFKEENTHIAHGDYWVKRLALDPKTKGEIQEAFNLWWPRVMAIFGRPGSKKNKRYCELGIKKRDNHEVRQTFAQEVREKSEAWGLTVPQWTPDWEKIPEDSVIPG
;
A
#
# COMPACT_ATOMS: atom_id res chain seq x y z
N MET A 1 6.01 -10.82 -42.00
CA MET A 1 6.06 -12.03 -41.16
C MET A 1 5.73 -11.57 -39.77
N SER A 2 4.51 -11.84 -39.26
CA SER A 2 4.13 -11.49 -37.91
C SER A 2 4.81 -12.49 -36.97
N ASN A 3 5.78 -12.02 -36.20
CA ASN A 3 6.35 -12.81 -35.12
C ASN A 3 5.26 -13.05 -34.08
N ASN A 4 4.84 -14.30 -33.97
CA ASN A 4 3.88 -14.71 -32.94
C ASN A 4 4.60 -14.63 -31.57
N PRO A 5 4.18 -13.76 -30.63
CA PRO A 5 4.87 -13.58 -29.34
C PRO A 5 5.00 -14.87 -28.52
N SER A 6 4.11 -15.85 -28.72
CA SER A 6 4.17 -17.14 -28.05
C SER A 6 5.36 -18.04 -28.41
N LYS A 7 6.27 -17.60 -29.29
CA LYS A 7 7.46 -18.34 -29.73
C LYS A 7 8.79 -17.75 -29.22
N LEU A 8 8.77 -16.62 -28.52
CA LEU A 8 10.02 -16.01 -28.03
C LEU A 8 10.45 -16.67 -26.71
N SER A 9 11.76 -16.88 -26.57
CA SER A 9 12.31 -17.31 -25.28
C SER A 9 12.21 -16.18 -24.25
N ASN A 10 12.31 -16.51 -22.95
CA ASN A 10 12.31 -15.51 -21.89
C ASN A 10 13.40 -14.45 -22.09
N SER A 11 14.63 -14.87 -22.45
CA SER A 11 15.74 -13.95 -22.72
C SER A 11 15.46 -13.01 -23.89
N GLN A 12 14.79 -13.48 -24.95
CA GLN A 12 14.41 -12.64 -26.09
C GLN A 12 13.32 -11.62 -25.69
N ARG A 13 12.35 -12.03 -24.88
CA ARG A 13 11.33 -11.12 -24.33
C ARG A 13 11.97 -10.04 -23.45
N GLU A 14 12.90 -10.43 -22.56
CA GLU A 14 13.63 -9.49 -21.72
C GLU A 14 14.42 -8.47 -22.57
N GLU A 15 15.15 -8.89 -23.58
CA GLU A 15 15.90 -7.98 -24.45
C GLU A 15 14.99 -6.97 -25.17
N ILE A 16 13.85 -7.45 -25.71
CA ILE A 16 12.86 -6.59 -26.38
C ILE A 16 12.24 -5.61 -25.37
N MET A 17 11.83 -6.11 -24.20
CA MET A 17 11.25 -5.31 -23.13
C MET A 17 12.22 -4.21 -22.67
N MET A 18 13.46 -4.55 -22.38
CA MET A 18 14.47 -3.58 -21.96
C MET A 18 14.75 -2.52 -23.02
N LYS A 19 14.70 -2.86 -24.30
CA LYS A 19 14.78 -1.88 -25.39
C LYS A 19 13.59 -0.94 -25.44
N LYS A 20 12.38 -1.41 -25.15
CA LYS A 20 11.17 -0.56 -25.01
C LYS A 20 11.33 0.41 -23.83
N LEU A 21 11.71 -0.13 -22.66
CA LEU A 21 11.89 0.68 -21.45
C LEU A 21 12.96 1.76 -21.62
N ALA A 22 14.08 1.44 -22.29
CA ALA A 22 15.14 2.41 -22.58
C ALA A 22 14.69 3.58 -23.48
N LYS A 23 13.62 3.39 -24.25
CA LYS A 23 12.99 4.44 -25.08
C LYS A 23 11.87 5.17 -24.36
N GLY A 24 11.56 4.82 -23.10
CA GLY A 24 10.43 5.36 -22.36
C GLY A 24 9.07 4.81 -22.81
N GLU A 25 9.05 3.71 -23.55
CA GLU A 25 7.81 3.05 -23.98
C GLU A 25 7.24 2.21 -22.83
N SER A 26 5.89 2.11 -22.77
CA SER A 26 5.19 1.28 -21.78
C SER A 26 5.12 -0.18 -22.23
N ILE A 27 5.03 -1.07 -21.26
CA ILE A 27 4.62 -2.46 -21.43
C ILE A 27 3.09 -2.49 -21.32
N GLU A 28 2.42 -2.80 -22.43
CA GLU A 28 0.95 -2.77 -22.51
C GLU A 28 0.31 -4.15 -22.34
N GLY A 29 1.06 -5.21 -22.54
CA GLY A 29 0.60 -6.57 -22.39
C GLY A 29 1.65 -7.45 -21.75
N ILE A 30 1.20 -8.42 -20.96
CA ILE A 30 2.09 -9.31 -20.19
C ILE A 30 2.89 -10.27 -21.10
N ASP A 31 2.39 -10.56 -22.29
CA ASP A 31 3.08 -11.41 -23.26
C ASP A 31 4.39 -10.79 -23.77
N ASP A 32 4.55 -9.49 -23.65
CA ASP A 32 5.77 -8.74 -23.97
C ASP A 32 6.78 -8.70 -22.82
N ALA A 33 6.41 -9.17 -21.64
CA ALA A 33 7.22 -9.11 -20.44
C ALA A 33 8.11 -10.34 -20.25
N SER A 34 9.27 -10.17 -19.59
CA SER A 34 10.06 -11.31 -19.10
C SER A 34 9.39 -11.97 -17.90
N ASP A 35 9.77 -13.22 -17.60
CA ASP A 35 9.23 -13.93 -16.44
C ASP A 35 9.55 -13.18 -15.13
N GLU A 36 10.77 -12.66 -14.99
CA GLU A 36 11.17 -11.85 -13.84
C GLU A 36 10.32 -10.58 -13.68
N TYR A 37 10.07 -9.87 -14.79
CA TYR A 37 9.20 -8.69 -14.77
C TYR A 37 7.78 -9.06 -14.32
N TYR A 38 7.26 -10.15 -14.85
CA TYR A 38 5.94 -10.66 -14.48
C TYR A 38 5.84 -10.96 -12.98
N ASP A 39 6.82 -11.69 -12.43
CA ASP A 39 6.85 -12.04 -11.02
C ASP A 39 6.92 -10.81 -10.12
N HIS A 40 7.73 -9.83 -10.48
CA HIS A 40 7.84 -8.58 -9.74
C HIS A 40 6.59 -7.73 -9.82
N LEU A 41 6.02 -7.59 -11.01
CA LEU A 41 4.81 -6.82 -11.24
C LEU A 41 3.63 -7.42 -10.48
N THR A 42 3.37 -8.72 -10.65
CA THR A 42 2.26 -9.41 -9.99
C THR A 42 2.40 -9.41 -8.47
N ASN A 43 3.61 -9.56 -7.93
CA ASN A 43 3.85 -9.45 -6.49
C ASN A 43 3.44 -8.08 -5.93
N LEU A 44 3.78 -6.98 -6.60
CA LEU A 44 3.41 -5.63 -6.13
C LEU A 44 1.91 -5.35 -6.34
N MET A 45 1.34 -5.80 -7.44
CA MET A 45 -0.10 -5.64 -7.70
C MET A 45 -0.94 -6.45 -6.70
N LEU A 46 -0.52 -7.67 -6.34
CA LEU A 46 -1.15 -8.47 -5.28
C LEU A 46 -1.01 -7.80 -3.91
N GLN A 47 0.18 -7.25 -3.61
CA GLN A 47 0.39 -6.51 -2.37
C GLN A 47 -0.60 -5.35 -2.25
N GLN A 48 -0.83 -4.59 -3.31
CA GLN A 48 -1.83 -3.54 -3.34
C GLN A 48 -3.24 -4.13 -3.20
N ALA A 49 -3.64 -5.08 -4.05
CA ALA A 49 -4.99 -5.65 -4.06
C ALA A 49 -5.41 -6.20 -2.69
N ASP A 50 -4.55 -7.02 -2.08
CA ASP A 50 -4.80 -7.63 -0.78
C ASP A 50 -4.85 -6.59 0.34
N SER A 51 -4.04 -5.53 0.25
CA SER A 51 -4.01 -4.43 1.23
C SER A 51 -5.26 -3.57 1.15
N GLU A 52 -5.70 -3.18 -0.06
CA GLU A 52 -6.94 -2.46 -0.30
C GLU A 52 -8.15 -3.23 0.26
N LEU A 53 -8.22 -4.53 -0.04
CA LEU A 53 -9.30 -5.37 0.48
C LEU A 53 -9.28 -5.49 2.01
N ALA A 54 -8.08 -5.64 2.60
CA ALA A 54 -7.91 -5.67 4.05
C ALA A 54 -8.25 -4.33 4.70
N GLY A 55 -7.95 -3.21 4.04
CA GLY A 55 -8.38 -1.85 4.43
C GLY A 55 -9.89 -1.76 4.49
N GLY A 56 -10.56 -2.08 3.39
CA GLY A 56 -12.00 -2.04 3.29
C GLY A 56 -12.69 -2.82 4.41
N PHE A 57 -12.30 -4.07 4.60
CA PHE A 57 -12.86 -4.90 5.67
C PHE A 57 -12.52 -4.40 7.09
N GLY A 58 -11.29 -3.96 7.31
CA GLY A 58 -10.87 -3.43 8.60
C GLY A 58 -11.61 -2.16 9.02
N TYR A 59 -12.20 -1.44 8.05
CA TYR A 59 -12.95 -0.22 8.30
C TYR A 59 -14.46 -0.45 8.51
N VAL A 60 -15.01 -1.59 8.10
CA VAL A 60 -16.46 -1.90 8.25
C VAL A 60 -16.99 -1.68 9.68
N PRO A 61 -16.33 -2.14 10.77
CA PRO A 61 -16.81 -1.91 12.12
C PRO A 61 -16.91 -0.42 12.50
N TRP A 62 -16.14 0.44 11.85
CA TRP A 62 -16.05 1.87 12.15
C TRP A 62 -17.22 2.67 11.57
N ILE A 63 -17.96 2.12 10.62
CA ILE A 63 -19.23 2.70 10.16
C ILE A 63 -20.17 2.90 11.35
N MET A 64 -20.35 1.87 12.19
CA MET A 64 -21.25 1.94 13.35
C MET A 64 -20.66 2.64 14.57
N LYS A 65 -19.34 2.81 14.62
CA LYS A 65 -18.62 3.48 15.69
C LYS A 65 -18.33 4.96 15.39
N ALA A 66 -18.66 5.43 14.19
CA ALA A 66 -18.47 6.81 13.80
C ALA A 66 -19.31 7.77 14.67
N PRO A 67 -18.78 8.95 15.04
CA PRO A 67 -19.40 9.83 16.05
C PRO A 67 -20.69 10.53 15.56
N THR A 68 -20.95 10.62 14.27
CA THR A 68 -22.14 11.24 13.68
C THR A 68 -22.61 10.46 12.45
N THR A 69 -23.84 10.71 12.03
CA THR A 69 -24.39 10.09 10.79
C THR A 69 -23.67 10.54 9.53
N GLU A 70 -23.23 11.79 9.49
CA GLU A 70 -22.39 12.31 8.40
C GLU A 70 -21.08 11.55 8.30
N GLU A 71 -20.47 11.27 9.45
CA GLU A 71 -19.23 10.51 9.52
C GLU A 71 -19.44 9.02 9.19
N MET A 72 -20.57 8.43 9.60
CA MET A 72 -20.96 7.09 9.13
C MET A 72 -21.02 7.02 7.61
N LEU A 73 -21.52 8.05 6.95
CA LEU A 73 -21.56 8.12 5.50
C LEU A 73 -20.14 8.24 4.90
N VAL A 74 -19.28 9.05 5.50
CA VAL A 74 -17.87 9.21 5.05
C VAL A 74 -17.14 7.87 5.15
N VAL A 75 -17.19 7.21 6.31
CA VAL A 75 -16.55 5.89 6.51
C VAL A 75 -17.12 4.83 5.55
N SER A 76 -18.44 4.84 5.30
CA SER A 76 -19.06 3.94 4.32
C SER A 76 -18.54 4.16 2.91
N ASN A 77 -18.29 5.42 2.52
CA ASN A 77 -17.70 5.74 1.23
C ASN A 77 -16.24 5.26 1.14
N ILE A 78 -15.45 5.44 2.20
CA ILE A 78 -14.08 4.93 2.26
C ILE A 78 -14.08 3.40 2.08
N VAL A 79 -14.90 2.66 2.83
CA VAL A 79 -15.04 1.20 2.68
C VAL A 79 -15.38 0.80 1.26
N ARG A 80 -16.35 1.48 0.64
CA ARG A 80 -16.72 1.23 -0.76
C ARG A 80 -15.55 1.45 -1.71
N ASP A 81 -14.78 2.51 -1.50
CA ASP A 81 -13.68 2.89 -2.36
C ASP A 81 -12.54 1.86 -2.24
N GLU A 82 -12.17 1.44 -1.04
CA GLU A 82 -11.18 0.38 -0.78
C GLU A 82 -11.53 -0.94 -1.48
N VAL A 83 -12.78 -1.41 -1.32
CA VAL A 83 -13.25 -2.63 -2.00
C VAL A 83 -13.24 -2.48 -3.52
N ARG A 84 -13.53 -1.29 -4.03
CA ARG A 84 -13.48 -0.99 -5.46
C ARG A 84 -12.05 -0.95 -5.99
N HIS A 85 -11.10 -0.41 -5.22
CA HIS A 85 -9.68 -0.41 -5.54
C HIS A 85 -9.14 -1.84 -5.61
N ALA A 86 -9.43 -2.65 -4.58
CA ALA A 86 -9.06 -4.06 -4.58
C ALA A 86 -9.59 -4.80 -5.82
N ARG A 87 -10.88 -4.61 -6.14
CA ARG A 87 -11.50 -5.23 -7.32
C ARG A 87 -10.83 -4.78 -8.63
N ALA A 88 -10.47 -3.51 -8.74
CA ALA A 88 -9.78 -2.99 -9.92
C ALA A 88 -8.40 -3.65 -10.08
N MET A 89 -7.66 -3.78 -8.97
CA MET A 89 -6.35 -4.43 -8.97
C MET A 89 -6.44 -5.92 -9.30
N TYR A 90 -7.41 -6.65 -8.73
CA TYR A 90 -7.62 -8.06 -9.08
C TYR A 90 -7.97 -8.25 -10.56
N ARG A 91 -8.76 -7.35 -11.16
CA ARG A 91 -9.04 -7.38 -12.61
C ARG A 91 -7.78 -7.18 -13.45
N LEU A 92 -6.92 -6.25 -13.07
CA LEU A 92 -5.63 -6.08 -13.76
C LEU A 92 -4.75 -7.33 -13.65
N LEU A 93 -4.81 -8.04 -12.54
CA LEU A 93 -4.12 -9.32 -12.34
C LEU A 93 -4.72 -10.42 -13.23
N GLU A 94 -6.04 -10.49 -13.35
CA GLU A 94 -6.72 -11.41 -14.29
C GLU A 94 -6.32 -11.12 -15.74
N ASP A 95 -6.32 -9.84 -16.15
CA ASP A 95 -5.85 -9.40 -17.47
C ASP A 95 -4.39 -9.78 -17.70
N ALA A 96 -3.58 -9.78 -16.63
CA ALA A 96 -2.21 -10.27 -16.63
C ALA A 96 -2.11 -11.81 -16.50
N LYS A 97 -3.22 -12.53 -16.65
CA LYS A 97 -3.28 -14.01 -16.61
C LYS A 97 -2.91 -14.63 -15.25
N PHE A 98 -3.01 -13.87 -14.18
CA PHE A 98 -2.88 -14.40 -12.83
C PHE A 98 -4.18 -15.06 -12.38
N GLY A 99 -4.11 -16.20 -11.73
CA GLY A 99 -5.27 -16.98 -11.25
C GLY A 99 -5.88 -16.36 -9.98
N VAL A 100 -6.63 -15.27 -10.13
CA VAL A 100 -7.20 -14.50 -9.00
C VAL A 100 -8.23 -15.32 -8.22
N ASP A 101 -9.09 -16.08 -8.88
CA ASP A 101 -10.11 -16.89 -8.18
C ASP A 101 -9.46 -17.89 -7.22
N ASP A 102 -8.46 -18.63 -7.70
CA ASP A 102 -7.66 -19.54 -6.87
C ASP A 102 -6.93 -18.84 -5.73
N TRP A 103 -6.51 -17.60 -5.93
CA TRP A 103 -5.85 -16.79 -4.93
C TRP A 103 -6.80 -16.38 -3.81
N VAL A 104 -7.94 -15.78 -4.17
CA VAL A 104 -8.96 -15.28 -3.24
C VAL A 104 -9.62 -16.40 -2.48
N ASP A 105 -9.95 -17.53 -3.12
CA ASP A 105 -10.59 -18.69 -2.49
C ASP A 105 -9.73 -19.35 -1.39
N LYS A 106 -8.40 -19.19 -1.50
CA LYS A 106 -7.46 -19.72 -0.51
C LYS A 106 -7.07 -18.70 0.55
N MET A 107 -7.54 -17.46 0.41
CA MET A 107 -7.19 -16.39 1.31
C MET A 107 -7.93 -16.55 2.64
N ASP A 108 -7.17 -16.75 3.71
CA ASP A 108 -7.71 -16.72 5.06
C ASP A 108 -7.71 -15.26 5.54
N PHE A 109 -8.83 -14.56 5.30
CA PHE A 109 -9.05 -13.22 5.80
C PHE A 109 -9.32 -13.22 7.30
N THR A 110 -8.33 -13.56 8.09
CA THR A 110 -8.32 -13.18 9.49
C THR A 110 -8.00 -11.69 9.57
N PHE A 111 -9.04 -10.89 9.84
CA PHE A 111 -8.86 -9.44 9.98
C PHE A 111 -8.17 -9.11 11.26
N ARG A 112 -7.05 -8.34 11.17
CA ARG A 112 -6.50 -7.55 12.28
C ARG A 112 -6.67 -8.24 13.62
N VAL A 113 -6.04 -9.39 13.76
CA VAL A 113 -6.29 -10.33 14.85
C VAL A 113 -5.33 -10.18 16.01
N GLU A 114 -4.25 -9.39 15.86
CA GLU A 114 -3.18 -9.38 16.86
C GLU A 114 -2.67 -7.98 17.15
N ASP A 115 -2.69 -7.60 18.44
CA ASP A 115 -2.09 -6.35 18.95
C ASP A 115 -0.56 -6.35 18.85
N GLN A 116 0.05 -7.52 18.81
CA GLN A 116 1.50 -7.70 18.78
C GLN A 116 1.87 -8.65 17.65
N LEU A 117 1.97 -8.10 16.45
CA LEU A 117 2.53 -8.84 15.33
C LEU A 117 4.05 -8.89 15.48
N ASP A 118 4.61 -10.08 15.61
CA ASP A 118 6.03 -10.28 15.36
C ASP A 118 6.28 -10.12 13.86
N LEU A 119 7.07 -9.11 13.48
CA LEU A 119 7.42 -8.86 12.08
C LEU A 119 8.16 -10.02 11.42
N GLY A 120 8.73 -10.94 12.21
CA GLY A 120 9.30 -12.20 11.75
C GLY A 120 8.31 -13.34 11.59
N SER A 121 7.03 -13.17 11.96
CA SER A 121 6.02 -14.23 11.85
C SER A 121 5.70 -14.53 10.40
N LYS A 122 5.50 -15.81 10.09
CA LYS A 122 5.06 -16.25 8.77
C LYS A 122 3.56 -16.06 8.62
N ARG A 123 3.14 -15.70 7.42
CA ARG A 123 1.75 -15.63 7.02
C ARG A 123 1.45 -16.69 5.95
N ALA A 124 0.18 -16.82 5.56
CA ALA A 124 -0.21 -17.67 4.45
C ALA A 124 0.48 -17.24 3.15
N ALA A 125 0.86 -18.20 2.33
CA ALA A 125 1.56 -17.94 1.07
C ALA A 125 0.74 -17.10 0.07
N ASN A 126 -0.59 -17.18 0.17
CA ASN A 126 -1.56 -16.44 -0.64
C ASN A 126 -2.09 -15.17 0.04
N ASP A 127 -1.33 -14.55 0.91
CA ASP A 127 -1.65 -13.29 1.56
C ASP A 127 -0.48 -12.32 1.40
N LYS A 128 -0.68 -11.27 0.62
CA LYS A 128 0.33 -10.24 0.32
C LYS A 128 0.02 -8.88 0.93
N ARG A 129 -1.04 -8.77 1.76
CA ARG A 129 -1.32 -7.50 2.43
C ARG A 129 -0.12 -7.00 3.24
N VAL A 130 0.06 -5.70 3.29
CA VAL A 130 1.12 -5.05 4.07
C VAL A 130 0.91 -5.33 5.57
N ASN A 131 2.00 -5.49 6.31
CA ASN A 131 1.99 -5.90 7.72
C ASN A 131 1.08 -5.07 8.62
N ILE A 132 0.94 -3.78 8.35
CA ILE A 132 0.13 -2.88 9.17
C ILE A 132 -1.34 -3.31 9.24
N PHE A 133 -1.84 -4.03 8.24
CA PHE A 133 -3.21 -4.53 8.19
C PHE A 133 -3.50 -5.73 9.10
N TYR A 134 -2.50 -6.24 9.80
CA TYR A 134 -2.69 -7.28 10.82
C TYR A 134 -2.93 -6.71 12.22
N TYR A 135 -2.62 -5.43 12.47
CA TYR A 135 -2.88 -4.81 13.77
C TYR A 135 -4.35 -4.42 13.92
N THR A 136 -4.89 -4.60 15.14
CA THR A 136 -6.24 -4.17 15.46
C THR A 136 -6.35 -2.65 15.48
N ILE A 137 -7.54 -2.13 15.19
CA ILE A 137 -7.91 -0.74 15.39
C ILE A 137 -8.94 -0.74 16.52
N ASP A 138 -8.59 -0.18 17.69
CA ASP A 138 -9.35 -0.38 18.93
C ASP A 138 -10.17 0.84 19.33
N SER A 139 -9.77 2.04 18.90
CA SER A 139 -10.43 3.30 19.22
C SER A 139 -10.70 4.16 17.97
N TRP A 140 -11.57 5.17 18.11
CA TRP A 140 -11.77 6.16 17.05
C TRP A 140 -10.48 6.95 16.76
N ALA A 141 -9.69 7.24 17.78
CA ALA A 141 -8.39 7.88 17.62
C ALA A 141 -7.42 7.00 16.81
N ASP A 142 -7.41 5.69 17.05
CA ASP A 142 -6.63 4.74 16.24
C ASP A 142 -7.10 4.73 14.80
N PHE A 143 -8.42 4.69 14.56
CA PHE A 143 -8.98 4.67 13.22
C PHE A 143 -8.56 5.89 12.40
N VAL A 144 -8.74 7.09 12.95
CA VAL A 144 -8.38 8.31 12.23
C VAL A 144 -6.87 8.52 12.13
N MET A 145 -6.10 8.05 13.11
CA MET A 145 -4.65 8.06 13.04
C MET A 145 -4.13 7.07 11.98
N PHE A 146 -4.77 5.90 11.85
CA PHE A 146 -4.48 4.96 10.78
C PHE A 146 -4.71 5.60 9.40
N ASN A 147 -5.88 6.24 9.17
CA ASN A 147 -6.13 6.96 7.92
C ASN A 147 -5.08 8.07 7.69
N PHE A 148 -4.78 8.87 8.71
CA PHE A 148 -3.78 9.94 8.60
C PHE A 148 -2.42 9.43 8.16
N LEU A 149 -1.99 8.28 8.67
CA LEU A 149 -0.66 7.72 8.44
C LEU A 149 -0.64 6.74 7.26
N MET A 150 -1.54 5.73 7.26
CA MET A 150 -1.46 4.65 6.27
C MET A 150 -1.89 5.11 4.88
N ASP A 151 -3.02 5.82 4.77
CA ASP A 151 -3.50 6.26 3.46
C ASP A 151 -2.51 7.26 2.84
N ARG A 152 -1.89 8.13 3.66
CA ARG A 152 -0.78 8.99 3.21
C ARG A 152 0.45 8.18 2.79
N GLY A 153 0.83 7.17 3.56
CA GLY A 153 1.95 6.28 3.23
C GLY A 153 1.71 5.54 1.92
N ALA A 154 0.49 5.05 1.72
CA ALA A 154 0.04 4.47 0.45
C ALA A 154 0.09 5.51 -0.68
N GLY A 155 -0.41 6.72 -0.46
CA GLY A 155 -0.35 7.81 -1.44
C GLY A 155 1.08 8.08 -1.94
N HIS A 156 2.06 8.16 -1.04
CA HIS A 156 3.47 8.32 -1.42
C HIS A 156 4.01 7.14 -2.24
N GLN A 157 3.54 5.91 -1.99
CA GLN A 157 3.93 4.75 -2.80
C GLN A 157 3.22 4.72 -4.16
N LEU A 158 1.95 5.10 -4.21
CA LEU A 158 1.16 5.17 -5.45
C LEU A 158 1.68 6.23 -6.43
N GLU A 159 2.31 7.30 -5.94
CA GLU A 159 2.98 8.27 -6.82
C GLU A 159 4.05 7.63 -7.69
N ASP A 160 4.76 6.63 -7.20
CA ASP A 160 5.74 5.90 -8.01
C ASP A 160 5.06 5.06 -9.11
N VAL A 161 3.88 4.51 -8.82
CA VAL A 161 3.12 3.71 -9.78
C VAL A 161 2.54 4.56 -10.92
N LYS A 162 2.29 5.84 -10.69
CA LYS A 162 1.85 6.80 -11.74
C LYS A 162 2.83 6.91 -12.91
N VAL A 163 4.06 6.50 -12.71
CA VAL A 163 5.10 6.47 -13.74
C VAL A 163 5.62 5.04 -14.02
N CYS A 164 4.91 4.04 -13.53
CA CYS A 164 5.23 2.63 -13.73
C CYS A 164 5.33 2.27 -15.21
N SER A 165 6.27 1.39 -15.54
CA SER A 165 6.46 0.87 -16.88
C SER A 165 5.30 0.02 -17.41
N TYR A 166 4.45 -0.54 -16.53
CA TYR A 166 3.24 -1.26 -16.92
C TYR A 166 2.06 -0.29 -17.13
N GLY A 167 1.72 -0.04 -18.38
CA GLY A 167 0.72 0.94 -18.79
C GLY A 167 -0.67 0.72 -18.19
N PRO A 168 -1.23 -0.51 -18.16
CA PRO A 168 -2.54 -0.77 -17.56
C PRO A 168 -2.62 -0.37 -16.08
N TRP A 169 -1.63 -0.73 -15.25
CA TRP A 169 -1.62 -0.37 -13.84
C TRP A 169 -1.49 1.14 -13.64
N ARG A 170 -0.58 1.78 -14.38
CA ARG A 170 -0.41 3.25 -14.33
C ARG A 170 -1.70 4.01 -14.59
N ARG A 171 -2.52 3.59 -15.56
CA ARG A 171 -3.80 4.25 -15.88
C ARG A 171 -4.83 4.07 -14.79
N GLU A 172 -4.88 2.90 -14.15
CA GLU A 172 -5.81 2.65 -13.05
C GLU A 172 -5.44 3.46 -11.79
N ILE A 173 -4.15 3.60 -11.50
CA ILE A 173 -3.69 4.37 -10.35
C ILE A 173 -4.06 5.85 -10.44
N ASP A 174 -4.14 6.45 -11.60
CA ASP A 174 -4.59 7.84 -11.73
C ASP A 174 -6.01 8.08 -11.17
N ARG A 175 -6.87 7.07 -11.24
CA ARG A 175 -8.21 7.11 -10.65
C ARG A 175 -8.16 6.86 -9.15
N ILE A 176 -7.51 5.78 -8.73
CA ILE A 176 -7.37 5.38 -7.32
C ILE A 176 -6.76 6.53 -6.52
N PHE A 177 -5.68 7.12 -6.99
CA PHE A 177 -4.98 8.20 -6.30
C PHE A 177 -5.83 9.43 -6.01
N LYS A 178 -6.82 9.75 -6.85
CA LYS A 178 -7.76 10.87 -6.61
C LYS A 178 -8.66 10.57 -5.44
N GLU A 179 -9.11 9.34 -5.30
CA GLU A 179 -9.97 8.87 -4.20
C GLU A 179 -9.18 8.79 -2.90
N GLU A 180 -7.94 8.28 -2.94
CA GLU A 180 -7.01 8.26 -1.81
C GLU A 180 -6.75 9.64 -1.20
N ASN A 181 -6.67 10.69 -2.02
CA ASN A 181 -6.56 12.05 -1.50
C ASN A 181 -7.74 12.46 -0.61
N THR A 182 -8.92 11.88 -0.81
CA THR A 182 -10.09 12.10 0.05
C THR A 182 -9.94 11.39 1.40
N HIS A 183 -9.40 10.17 1.37
CA HIS A 183 -9.08 9.40 2.59
C HIS A 183 -8.00 10.11 3.42
N ILE A 184 -6.95 10.58 2.78
CA ILE A 184 -5.90 11.39 3.41
C ILE A 184 -6.48 12.67 4.06
N ALA A 185 -7.36 13.37 3.33
CA ALA A 185 -8.01 14.58 3.84
C ALA A 185 -8.91 14.30 5.06
N HIS A 186 -9.57 13.15 5.08
CA HIS A 186 -10.36 12.69 6.22
C HIS A 186 -9.46 12.48 7.46
N GLY A 187 -8.34 11.79 7.30
CA GLY A 187 -7.35 11.61 8.36
C GLY A 187 -6.81 12.95 8.88
N ASP A 188 -6.45 13.89 7.97
CA ASP A 188 -5.99 15.23 8.33
C ASP A 188 -7.03 16.00 9.17
N TYR A 189 -8.28 15.99 8.72
CA TYR A 189 -9.37 16.69 9.42
C TYR A 189 -9.53 16.19 10.85
N TRP A 190 -9.62 14.88 11.03
CA TRP A 190 -9.89 14.30 12.34
C TRP A 190 -8.69 14.37 13.29
N VAL A 191 -7.49 14.04 12.81
CA VAL A 191 -6.29 14.12 13.66
C VAL A 191 -6.06 15.55 14.12
N LYS A 192 -6.17 16.53 13.21
CA LYS A 192 -6.10 17.95 13.56
C LYS A 192 -7.13 18.36 14.59
N ARG A 193 -8.38 17.95 14.39
CA ARG A 193 -9.48 18.28 15.30
C ARG A 193 -9.24 17.73 16.71
N LEU A 194 -8.85 16.45 16.81
CA LEU A 194 -8.57 15.82 18.10
C LEU A 194 -7.32 16.38 18.78
N ALA A 195 -6.29 16.73 17.99
CA ALA A 195 -5.05 17.30 18.52
C ALA A 195 -5.22 18.73 19.09
N LEU A 196 -6.15 19.51 18.53
CA LEU A 196 -6.42 20.88 19.00
C LEU A 196 -7.39 20.96 20.16
N ASP A 197 -8.12 19.88 20.48
CA ASP A 197 -8.99 19.82 21.67
C ASP A 197 -8.19 19.27 22.87
N PRO A 198 -8.03 20.05 23.96
CA PRO A 198 -7.31 19.60 25.15
C PRO A 198 -7.85 18.31 25.79
N LYS A 199 -9.14 17.97 25.55
CA LYS A 199 -9.75 16.77 26.10
C LYS A 199 -9.36 15.49 25.36
N THR A 200 -9.04 15.58 24.07
CA THR A 200 -8.75 14.43 23.20
C THR A 200 -7.29 14.39 22.75
N LYS A 201 -6.52 15.46 23.01
CA LYS A 201 -5.11 15.56 22.61
C LYS A 201 -4.25 14.40 23.13
N GLY A 202 -4.47 13.97 24.36
CA GLY A 202 -3.74 12.84 24.96
C GLY A 202 -4.00 11.55 24.20
N GLU A 203 -5.27 11.25 23.93
CA GLU A 203 -5.69 10.05 23.21
C GLU A 203 -5.12 9.97 21.80
N ILE A 204 -5.19 11.07 21.04
CA ILE A 204 -4.64 11.09 19.67
C ILE A 204 -3.11 11.03 19.65
N GLN A 205 -2.43 11.56 20.68
CA GLN A 205 -0.98 11.40 20.82
C GLN A 205 -0.59 9.94 21.12
N GLU A 206 -1.37 9.25 21.96
CA GLU A 206 -1.16 7.81 22.23
C GLU A 206 -1.36 6.98 20.96
N ALA A 207 -2.41 7.25 20.20
CA ALA A 207 -2.62 6.63 18.88
C ALA A 207 -1.44 6.91 17.93
N PHE A 208 -0.91 8.14 17.92
CA PHE A 208 0.27 8.46 17.12
C PHE A 208 1.50 7.65 17.54
N ASN A 209 1.74 7.53 18.85
CA ASN A 209 2.86 6.76 19.38
C ASN A 209 2.77 5.28 19.01
N LEU A 210 1.55 4.73 18.97
CA LEU A 210 1.26 3.34 18.61
C LEU A 210 1.46 3.09 17.11
N TRP A 211 0.89 3.95 16.25
CA TRP A 211 0.81 3.72 14.80
C TRP A 211 2.06 4.18 14.04
N TRP A 212 2.81 5.15 14.57
CA TRP A 212 4.00 5.67 13.91
C TRP A 212 5.04 4.60 13.57
N PRO A 213 5.52 3.76 14.51
CA PRO A 213 6.49 2.71 14.18
C PRO A 213 5.94 1.67 13.21
N ARG A 214 4.64 1.39 13.27
CA ARG A 214 3.96 0.43 12.39
C ARG A 214 3.93 0.92 10.95
N VAL A 215 3.58 2.19 10.73
CA VAL A 215 3.57 2.76 9.38
C VAL A 215 4.98 2.98 8.84
N MET A 216 5.94 3.34 9.66
CA MET A 216 7.32 3.49 9.22
C MET A 216 7.92 2.17 8.69
N ALA A 217 7.41 1.04 9.12
CA ALA A 217 7.83 -0.29 8.66
C ALA A 217 7.23 -0.69 7.28
N ILE A 218 6.13 -0.06 6.83
CA ILE A 218 5.47 -0.45 5.55
C ILE A 218 6.35 -0.24 4.31
N PHE A 219 7.35 0.61 4.40
CA PHE A 219 8.28 0.90 3.29
C PHE A 219 9.39 -0.15 3.13
N GLY A 220 9.42 -1.16 3.98
CA GLY A 220 10.49 -2.14 3.99
C GLY A 220 11.83 -1.56 4.48
N ARG A 221 12.92 -2.31 4.37
CA ARG A 221 14.25 -1.86 4.80
C ARG A 221 15.01 -1.14 3.68
N PRO A 222 15.93 -0.22 4.04
CA PRO A 222 16.77 0.45 3.04
C PRO A 222 17.71 -0.55 2.36
N GLY A 223 18.11 -0.22 1.12
CA GLY A 223 19.08 -1.02 0.37
C GLY A 223 18.56 -2.38 -0.11
N SER A 224 17.25 -2.55 -0.20
CA SER A 224 16.61 -3.74 -0.73
C SER A 224 17.04 -4.02 -2.17
N LYS A 225 17.59 -5.22 -2.40
CA LYS A 225 17.96 -5.67 -3.76
C LYS A 225 16.74 -5.77 -4.67
N LYS A 226 15.61 -6.21 -4.10
CA LYS A 226 14.34 -6.34 -4.80
C LYS A 226 13.80 -4.97 -5.21
N ASN A 227 13.84 -3.99 -4.29
CA ASN A 227 13.42 -2.62 -4.62
C ASN A 227 14.30 -1.97 -5.69
N LYS A 228 15.62 -2.18 -5.61
CA LYS A 228 16.53 -1.74 -6.69
C LYS A 228 16.12 -2.34 -8.04
N ARG A 229 15.78 -3.65 -8.06
CA ARG A 229 15.35 -4.31 -9.30
C ARG A 229 14.03 -3.76 -9.82
N TYR A 230 13.07 -3.43 -8.95
CA TYR A 230 11.85 -2.71 -9.34
C TYR A 230 12.13 -1.38 -10.04
N CYS A 231 13.12 -0.62 -9.55
CA CYS A 231 13.52 0.64 -10.18
C CYS A 231 14.20 0.40 -11.56
N GLU A 232 15.08 -0.59 -11.66
CA GLU A 232 15.72 -0.96 -12.94
C GLU A 232 14.72 -1.39 -14.00
N LEU A 233 13.65 -2.08 -13.62
CA LEU A 233 12.54 -2.49 -14.50
C LEU A 233 11.51 -1.38 -14.74
N GLY A 234 11.68 -0.21 -14.12
CA GLY A 234 10.74 0.91 -14.22
C GLY A 234 9.39 0.64 -13.57
N ILE A 235 9.26 -0.39 -12.74
CA ILE A 235 8.03 -0.68 -11.99
C ILE A 235 7.86 0.34 -10.86
N LYS A 236 8.96 0.75 -10.22
CA LYS A 236 9.02 1.86 -9.26
C LYS A 236 10.04 2.89 -9.72
N LYS A 237 9.91 4.13 -9.23
CA LYS A 237 10.81 5.23 -9.55
C LYS A 237 11.85 5.48 -8.47
N ARG A 238 11.44 5.40 -7.20
CA ARG A 238 12.25 5.78 -6.04
C ARG A 238 12.60 4.56 -5.18
N ASP A 239 13.70 4.67 -4.45
CA ASP A 239 14.00 3.74 -3.36
C ASP A 239 12.94 3.90 -2.24
N ASN A 240 12.54 2.79 -1.63
CA ASN A 240 11.55 2.78 -0.57
C ASN A 240 11.96 3.63 0.65
N HIS A 241 13.28 3.73 0.91
CA HIS A 241 13.77 4.59 1.99
C HIS A 241 13.59 6.08 1.68
N GLU A 242 13.80 6.47 0.44
CA GLU A 242 13.54 7.83 -0.05
C GLU A 242 12.05 8.18 0.08
N VAL A 243 11.16 7.26 -0.33
CA VAL A 243 9.71 7.42 -0.16
C VAL A 243 9.34 7.58 1.31
N ARG A 244 9.91 6.74 2.20
CA ARG A 244 9.72 6.87 3.65
C ARG A 244 10.15 8.22 4.19
N GLN A 245 11.30 8.74 3.74
CA GLN A 245 11.79 10.04 4.20
C GLN A 245 10.85 11.18 3.82
N THR A 246 10.35 11.17 2.57
CA THR A 246 9.37 12.16 2.09
C THR A 246 8.07 12.09 2.88
N PHE A 247 7.56 10.88 3.09
CA PHE A 247 6.39 10.63 3.95
C PHE A 247 6.60 11.15 5.37
N ALA A 248 7.73 10.77 6.01
CA ALA A 248 8.03 11.15 7.38
C ALA A 248 8.15 12.67 7.56
N GLN A 249 8.70 13.36 6.56
CA GLN A 249 8.80 14.81 6.57
C GLN A 249 7.41 15.47 6.53
N GLU A 250 6.53 15.03 5.64
CA GLU A 250 5.17 15.56 5.55
C GLU A 250 4.37 15.35 6.84
N VAL A 251 4.44 14.13 7.41
CA VAL A 251 3.77 13.82 8.68
C VAL A 251 4.31 14.70 9.80
N ARG A 252 5.62 14.89 9.88
CA ARG A 252 6.24 15.75 10.88
C ARG A 252 5.70 17.17 10.81
N GLU A 253 5.76 17.79 9.63
CA GLU A 253 5.30 19.16 9.42
C GLU A 253 3.84 19.36 9.85
N LYS A 254 2.96 18.44 9.48
CA LYS A 254 1.54 18.50 9.85
C LYS A 254 1.33 18.28 11.35
N SER A 255 1.93 17.23 11.91
CA SER A 255 1.74 16.86 13.33
C SER A 255 2.25 17.94 14.26
N GLU A 256 3.43 18.50 14.01
CA GLU A 256 4.02 19.58 14.80
C GLU A 256 3.18 20.87 14.71
N ALA A 257 2.64 21.18 13.51
CA ALA A 257 1.73 22.33 13.34
C ALA A 257 0.43 22.19 14.14
N TRP A 258 0.01 20.96 14.48
CA TRP A 258 -1.15 20.67 15.33
C TRP A 258 -0.78 20.45 16.80
N GLY A 259 0.50 20.63 17.15
CA GLY A 259 1.00 20.52 18.52
C GLY A 259 1.12 19.08 19.01
N LEU A 260 1.24 18.10 18.12
CA LEU A 260 1.60 16.72 18.44
C LEU A 260 3.13 16.57 18.43
N THR A 261 3.62 15.64 19.20
CA THR A 261 5.03 15.25 19.24
C THR A 261 5.24 14.03 18.36
N VAL A 262 6.11 14.13 17.36
CA VAL A 262 6.44 12.99 16.50
C VAL A 262 7.22 11.96 17.31
N PRO A 263 6.77 10.72 17.39
CA PRO A 263 7.44 9.70 18.17
C PRO A 263 8.84 9.39 17.62
N GLN A 264 9.78 9.09 18.51
CA GLN A 264 11.07 8.56 18.08
C GLN A 264 10.87 7.17 17.49
N TRP A 265 11.55 6.92 16.37
CA TRP A 265 11.55 5.63 15.72
C TRP A 265 13.00 5.18 15.48
N THR A 266 13.38 4.10 16.15
CA THR A 266 14.69 3.48 16.00
C THR A 266 14.46 2.07 15.46
N PRO A 267 14.54 1.88 14.13
CA PRO A 267 14.21 0.62 13.52
C PRO A 267 15.28 -0.44 13.79
N ASP A 268 14.81 -1.64 14.06
CA ASP A 268 15.61 -2.86 13.90
C ASP A 268 15.45 -3.33 12.43
N TRP A 269 16.40 -2.93 11.60
CA TRP A 269 16.33 -3.20 10.16
C TRP A 269 16.28 -4.67 9.81
N GLU A 270 16.80 -5.55 10.67
CA GLU A 270 16.78 -7.00 10.44
C GLU A 270 15.38 -7.58 10.59
N LYS A 271 14.55 -6.96 11.41
CA LYS A 271 13.15 -7.35 11.60
C LYS A 271 12.18 -6.75 10.59
N ILE A 272 12.58 -5.73 9.86
CA ILE A 272 11.74 -5.12 8.83
C ILE A 272 11.89 -5.91 7.54
N PRO A 273 10.80 -6.43 6.96
CA PRO A 273 10.84 -7.15 5.69
C PRO A 273 11.42 -6.30 4.55
N GLU A 274 12.00 -6.95 3.55
CA GLU A 274 12.62 -6.26 2.43
C GLU A 274 11.62 -5.44 1.60
N ASP A 275 10.41 -5.95 1.45
CA ASP A 275 9.33 -5.34 0.65
C ASP A 275 8.03 -5.14 1.43
N SER A 276 8.12 -4.89 2.73
CA SER A 276 6.98 -4.66 3.64
C SER A 276 5.96 -5.82 3.76
N VAL A 277 6.27 -6.96 3.17
CA VAL A 277 5.49 -8.20 3.27
C VAL A 277 6.38 -9.29 3.83
N ILE A 278 5.91 -9.98 4.87
CA ILE A 278 6.64 -11.12 5.46
C ILE A 278 6.65 -12.25 4.44
N PRO A 279 7.83 -12.81 4.10
CA PRO A 279 7.90 -13.95 3.20
C PRO A 279 7.13 -15.14 3.78
N GLY A 280 6.33 -15.79 2.95
CA GLY A 280 5.60 -17.01 3.29
C GLY A 280 6.51 -18.22 3.50
#